data_d7e3ce5ceb3b945d4b50177a4108041e
#
_entry.id   d7e3ce5ceb3b945d4b50177a4108041e
#
_cell.length_a   1.000
_cell.length_b   1.000
_cell.length_c   1.000
_cell.angle_alpha   90.00
_cell.angle_beta   90.00
_cell.angle_gamma   90.00
#
_symmetry.space_group_name_H-M   'P 1'
#
loop_
_entity.id
_entity.type
_entity.pdbx_description
1 polymer ?
#
loop_
_entity_poly.entity_id
_entity_poly.type
_entity_poly.pdbx_seq_one_letter_code
_entity_poly.pdbx_strand_id
1 'polypeptide(L)'
;MESIFSRTRMLFGEDGMQRLANAHVAVFGLGGVGGQAAETLVRSGIGTLTICDNDTVSVTNRNRQLFATSETTGMIKTEAAANRLLSVNPDLNLNVKTCFFDAETVSEFDFSSYDYVLDCIDTVSSKLLLIARCRDAGTPLLACLGTGNKTDPTRLRVDDISKTSVCPLARVMRTECRKRGFSHYRVVWSDEIPLTPEAADEEPSPGRRAIPASTAFVPPAAGILMARTCVVELLEEIKIKH
;
A
#
# COMPACT_ATOMS: atom_id res chain seq x y z
N MET A 1 -6.02 27.12 -17.58
CA MET A 1 -6.69 26.80 -16.31
C MET A 1 -5.64 26.30 -15.32
N GLU A 2 -5.74 26.67 -14.05
CA GLU A 2 -4.84 26.20 -13.01
C GLU A 2 -5.18 24.74 -12.70
N SER A 3 -4.18 23.82 -12.78
CA SER A 3 -4.34 22.39 -12.49
C SER A 3 -3.81 22.10 -11.10
N ILE A 4 -4.46 21.19 -10.36
CA ILE A 4 -3.99 20.70 -9.06
C ILE A 4 -2.57 20.08 -9.16
N PHE A 5 -2.16 19.65 -10.36
CA PHE A 5 -0.86 19.04 -10.63
C PHE A 5 0.19 20.01 -11.19
N SER A 6 -0.07 21.33 -11.23
CA SER A 6 0.84 22.31 -11.84
C SER A 6 2.27 22.22 -11.28
N ARG A 7 2.44 22.01 -9.96
CA ARG A 7 3.76 21.90 -9.33
C ARG A 7 4.43 20.55 -9.62
N THR A 8 3.67 19.47 -9.67
CA THR A 8 4.18 18.13 -10.03
C THR A 8 4.66 18.12 -11.49
N ARG A 9 3.92 18.77 -12.37
CA ARG A 9 4.27 18.94 -13.78
C ARG A 9 5.60 19.68 -13.98
N MET A 10 5.95 20.64 -13.12
CA MET A 10 7.25 21.31 -13.18
C MET A 10 8.42 20.36 -13.00
N LEU A 11 8.23 19.24 -12.29
CA LEU A 11 9.25 18.21 -12.05
C LEU A 11 9.23 17.10 -13.11
N PHE A 12 8.05 16.62 -13.48
CA PHE A 12 7.90 15.44 -14.35
C PHE A 12 7.66 15.78 -15.82
N GLY A 13 7.39 17.05 -16.13
CA GLY A 13 7.03 17.48 -17.49
C GLY A 13 5.63 17.06 -17.92
N GLU A 14 5.24 17.42 -19.14
CA GLU A 14 3.92 17.04 -19.68
C GLU A 14 3.82 15.54 -19.95
N ASP A 15 4.87 14.96 -20.54
CA ASP A 15 4.93 13.51 -20.86
C ASP A 15 4.81 12.66 -19.58
N GLY A 16 5.50 13.08 -18.51
CA GLY A 16 5.41 12.39 -17.22
C GLY A 16 4.01 12.47 -16.62
N MET A 17 3.38 13.63 -16.67
CA MET A 17 1.99 13.78 -16.19
C MET A 17 1.01 12.97 -17.02
N GLN A 18 1.19 12.93 -18.35
CA GLN A 18 0.33 12.12 -19.23
C GLN A 18 0.50 10.62 -18.94
N ARG A 19 1.74 10.15 -18.67
CA ARG A 19 2.00 8.75 -18.27
C ARG A 19 1.27 8.41 -16.98
N LEU A 20 1.35 9.26 -15.95
CA LEU A 20 0.67 9.05 -14.67
C LEU A 20 -0.86 9.10 -14.83
N ALA A 21 -1.38 10.04 -15.63
CA ALA A 21 -2.80 10.16 -15.88
C ALA A 21 -3.41 8.94 -16.62
N ASN A 22 -2.61 8.25 -17.41
CA ASN A 22 -3.02 7.03 -18.10
C ASN A 22 -2.79 5.75 -17.27
N ALA A 23 -2.04 5.84 -16.17
CA ALA A 23 -1.69 4.67 -15.36
C ALA A 23 -2.87 4.20 -14.50
N HIS A 24 -2.99 2.89 -14.37
CA HIS A 24 -3.93 2.20 -13.48
C HIS A 24 -3.15 1.49 -12.37
N VAL A 25 -3.27 1.99 -11.15
CA VAL A 25 -2.62 1.40 -9.97
C VAL A 25 -3.65 0.76 -9.05
N ALA A 26 -3.33 -0.40 -8.48
CA ALA A 26 -4.18 -1.04 -7.48
C ALA A 26 -3.51 -1.03 -6.10
N VAL A 27 -4.27 -0.70 -5.05
CA VAL A 27 -3.84 -0.70 -3.64
C VAL A 27 -4.70 -1.68 -2.85
N PHE A 28 -4.08 -2.72 -2.35
CA PHE A 28 -4.71 -3.74 -1.53
C PHE A 28 -4.39 -3.51 -0.04
N GLY A 29 -5.44 -3.27 0.76
CA GLY A 29 -5.34 -2.88 2.17
C GLY A 29 -5.27 -1.37 2.36
N LEU A 30 -6.22 -0.78 3.12
CA LEU A 30 -6.33 0.66 3.37
C LEU A 30 -6.02 1.04 4.83
N GLY A 31 -5.11 0.29 5.45
CA GLY A 31 -4.59 0.61 6.77
C GLY A 31 -3.66 1.83 6.78
N GLY A 32 -2.79 1.92 7.80
CA GLY A 32 -1.84 3.04 7.96
C GLY A 32 -0.85 3.21 6.80
N VAL A 33 -0.52 2.12 6.09
CA VAL A 33 0.35 2.14 4.91
C VAL A 33 -0.46 2.45 3.65
N GLY A 34 -1.47 1.62 3.34
CA GLY A 34 -2.18 1.71 2.07
C GLY A 34 -3.05 2.95 1.93
N GLY A 35 -3.66 3.43 3.02
CA GLY A 35 -4.40 4.69 3.00
C GLY A 35 -3.51 5.88 2.61
N GLN A 36 -2.30 5.94 3.18
CA GLN A 36 -1.34 6.99 2.84
C GLN A 36 -0.79 6.82 1.41
N ALA A 37 -0.53 5.58 0.99
CA ALA A 37 -0.09 5.29 -0.37
C ALA A 37 -1.15 5.73 -1.40
N ALA A 38 -2.41 5.37 -1.19
CA ALA A 38 -3.51 5.73 -2.08
C ALA A 38 -3.65 7.26 -2.25
N GLU A 39 -3.67 8.02 -1.14
CA GLU A 39 -3.74 9.49 -1.25
C GLU A 39 -2.50 10.08 -1.92
N THR A 40 -1.31 9.55 -1.65
CA THR A 40 -0.07 10.03 -2.29
C THR A 40 -0.09 9.79 -3.80
N LEU A 41 -0.59 8.63 -4.26
CA LEU A 41 -0.76 8.33 -5.69
C LEU A 41 -1.73 9.31 -6.37
N VAL A 42 -2.89 9.56 -5.75
CA VAL A 42 -3.88 10.52 -6.28
C VAL A 42 -3.28 11.92 -6.38
N ARG A 43 -2.56 12.38 -5.36
CA ARG A 43 -1.87 13.68 -5.36
C ARG A 43 -0.71 13.75 -6.37
N SER A 44 -0.18 12.61 -6.79
CA SER A 44 0.88 12.53 -7.80
C SER A 44 0.33 12.55 -9.24
N GLY A 45 -0.99 12.39 -9.43
CA GLY A 45 -1.63 12.46 -10.75
C GLY A 45 -1.92 11.11 -11.39
N ILE A 46 -1.97 10.00 -10.61
CA ILE A 46 -2.48 8.72 -11.12
C ILE A 46 -3.93 8.88 -11.55
N GLY A 47 -4.24 8.48 -12.78
CA GLY A 47 -5.56 8.68 -13.36
C GLY A 47 -6.58 7.63 -12.99
N THR A 48 -6.17 6.36 -12.83
CA THR A 48 -7.06 5.27 -12.40
C THR A 48 -6.49 4.59 -11.16
N LEU A 49 -7.32 4.48 -10.12
CA LEU A 49 -6.95 3.81 -8.88
C LEU A 49 -7.99 2.75 -8.51
N THR A 50 -7.54 1.52 -8.28
CA THR A 50 -8.34 0.48 -7.63
C THR A 50 -7.95 0.39 -6.16
N ILE A 51 -8.93 0.45 -5.26
CA ILE A 51 -8.72 0.26 -3.81
C ILE A 51 -9.50 -0.96 -3.32
N CYS A 52 -8.88 -1.76 -2.44
CA CYS A 52 -9.49 -2.97 -1.87
C CYS A 52 -9.24 -3.05 -0.36
N ASP A 53 -10.32 -3.15 0.40
CA ASP A 53 -10.31 -3.41 1.86
C ASP A 53 -11.71 -3.88 2.27
N ASN A 54 -11.82 -4.71 3.32
CA ASN A 54 -13.13 -5.19 3.81
C ASN A 54 -13.48 -4.69 5.21
N ASP A 55 -12.55 -4.00 5.88
CA ASP A 55 -12.72 -3.58 7.26
C ASP A 55 -13.60 -2.33 7.40
N THR A 56 -14.05 -2.10 8.63
CA THR A 56 -14.59 -0.82 9.09
C THR A 56 -13.53 0.00 9.83
N VAL A 57 -13.71 1.31 9.84
CA VAL A 57 -12.86 2.23 10.59
C VAL A 57 -13.15 2.07 12.09
N SER A 58 -12.14 1.70 12.87
CA SER A 58 -12.23 1.63 14.34
C SER A 58 -11.58 2.86 15.00
N VAL A 59 -11.94 3.11 16.26
CA VAL A 59 -11.35 4.19 17.06
C VAL A 59 -9.83 4.06 17.16
N THR A 60 -9.32 2.83 17.32
CA THR A 60 -7.88 2.53 17.44
C THR A 60 -7.11 2.72 16.13
N ASN A 61 -7.79 2.90 15.01
CA ASN A 61 -7.15 3.21 13.73
C ASN A 61 -6.76 4.70 13.60
N ARG A 62 -7.41 5.58 14.35
CA ARG A 62 -7.26 7.04 14.26
C ARG A 62 -5.85 7.54 14.58
N ASN A 63 -5.06 6.74 15.28
CA ASN A 63 -3.67 7.10 15.61
C ASN A 63 -2.72 7.07 14.40
N ARG A 64 -3.09 6.36 13.28
CA ARG A 64 -2.17 6.14 12.16
C ARG A 64 -2.80 5.99 10.78
N GLN A 65 -4.11 5.79 10.67
CA GLN A 65 -4.78 5.59 9.38
C GLN A 65 -5.37 6.91 8.90
N LEU A 66 -4.97 7.34 7.71
CA LEU A 66 -5.31 8.64 7.14
C LEU A 66 -6.82 8.88 7.04
N PHE A 67 -7.58 7.85 6.68
CA PHE A 67 -9.03 7.94 6.48
C PHE A 67 -9.83 7.74 7.78
N ALA A 68 -9.15 7.46 8.90
CA ALA A 68 -9.78 7.25 10.20
C ALA A 68 -9.84 8.55 11.01
N THR A 69 -11.03 9.11 11.14
CA THR A 69 -11.34 10.33 11.90
C THR A 69 -12.47 10.04 12.89
N SER A 70 -12.86 11.04 13.69
CA SER A 70 -14.08 10.96 14.53
C SER A 70 -15.33 10.78 13.68
N GLU A 71 -15.37 11.39 12.50
CA GLU A 71 -16.52 11.39 11.61
C GLU A 71 -16.66 10.08 10.82
N THR A 72 -15.52 9.43 10.49
CA THR A 72 -15.51 8.20 9.70
C THR A 72 -15.50 6.94 10.56
N THR A 73 -15.37 7.04 11.88
CA THR A 73 -15.42 5.88 12.77
C THR A 73 -16.74 5.11 12.61
N GLY A 74 -16.67 3.79 12.32
CA GLY A 74 -17.81 2.96 12.00
C GLY A 74 -18.15 2.85 10.50
N MET A 75 -17.59 3.73 9.65
CA MET A 75 -17.75 3.61 8.19
C MET A 75 -16.90 2.47 7.64
N ILE A 76 -17.29 1.93 6.51
CA ILE A 76 -16.47 1.01 5.71
C ILE A 76 -15.21 1.75 5.24
N LYS A 77 -14.02 1.17 5.37
CA LYS A 77 -12.76 1.83 5.04
C LYS A 77 -12.70 2.29 3.57
N THR A 78 -13.21 1.47 2.66
CA THR A 78 -13.24 1.83 1.25
C THR A 78 -14.16 3.01 0.97
N GLU A 79 -15.27 3.15 1.68
CA GLU A 79 -16.16 4.32 1.58
C GLU A 79 -15.49 5.58 2.11
N ALA A 80 -14.90 5.53 3.31
CA ALA A 80 -14.15 6.64 3.88
C ALA A 80 -12.99 7.08 2.98
N ALA A 81 -12.28 6.10 2.39
CA ALA A 81 -11.22 6.35 1.43
C ALA A 81 -11.74 7.00 0.15
N ALA A 82 -12.82 6.48 -0.45
CA ALA A 82 -13.40 7.02 -1.68
C ALA A 82 -13.82 8.49 -1.50
N ASN A 83 -14.54 8.81 -0.42
CA ASN A 83 -14.95 10.17 -0.10
C ASN A 83 -13.73 11.12 -0.01
N ARG A 84 -12.67 10.68 0.65
CA ARG A 84 -11.45 11.48 0.79
C ARG A 84 -10.70 11.64 -0.52
N LEU A 85 -10.47 10.56 -1.26
CA LEU A 85 -9.69 10.57 -2.50
C LEU A 85 -10.37 11.41 -3.58
N LEU A 86 -11.70 11.29 -3.74
CA LEU A 86 -12.47 12.10 -4.67
C LEU A 86 -12.56 13.58 -4.24
N SER A 87 -12.47 13.88 -2.94
CA SER A 87 -12.35 15.28 -2.50
C SER A 87 -11.00 15.91 -2.84
N VAL A 88 -9.94 15.09 -3.01
CA VAL A 88 -8.60 15.53 -3.44
C VAL A 88 -8.56 15.71 -4.96
N ASN A 89 -9.07 14.74 -5.70
CA ASN A 89 -9.14 14.79 -7.17
C ASN A 89 -10.51 14.27 -7.64
N PRO A 90 -11.46 15.16 -7.95
CA PRO A 90 -12.79 14.78 -8.43
C PRO A 90 -12.78 14.04 -9.78
N ASP A 91 -11.73 14.20 -10.58
CA ASP A 91 -11.59 13.59 -11.90
C ASP A 91 -10.92 12.18 -11.83
N LEU A 92 -10.61 11.68 -10.63
CA LEU A 92 -10.03 10.36 -10.43
C LEU A 92 -11.00 9.26 -10.89
N ASN A 93 -10.54 8.36 -11.78
CA ASN A 93 -11.26 7.13 -12.05
C ASN A 93 -11.01 6.13 -10.92
N LEU A 94 -11.94 6.05 -9.97
CA LEU A 94 -11.80 5.26 -8.75
C LEU A 94 -12.64 3.98 -8.81
N ASN A 95 -11.97 2.82 -8.76
CA ASN A 95 -12.59 1.51 -8.65
C ASN A 95 -12.54 1.04 -7.18
N VAL A 96 -13.70 0.84 -6.57
CA VAL A 96 -13.83 0.45 -5.17
C VAL A 96 -14.20 -1.03 -5.05
N LYS A 97 -13.39 -1.80 -4.34
CA LYS A 97 -13.60 -3.21 -4.03
C LYS A 97 -13.71 -3.41 -2.52
N THR A 98 -14.94 -3.57 -2.04
CA THR A 98 -15.23 -3.79 -0.61
C THR A 98 -15.31 -5.28 -0.34
N CYS A 99 -14.16 -5.94 -0.32
CA CYS A 99 -14.06 -7.38 -0.05
C CYS A 99 -12.74 -7.72 0.65
N PHE A 100 -12.73 -8.84 1.34
CA PHE A 100 -11.49 -9.47 1.80
C PHE A 100 -10.82 -10.14 0.60
N PHE A 101 -9.54 -9.85 0.37
CA PHE A 101 -8.82 -10.42 -0.77
C PHE A 101 -8.32 -11.82 -0.44
N ASP A 102 -8.92 -12.83 -1.04
CA ASP A 102 -8.58 -14.25 -0.88
C ASP A 102 -8.88 -15.09 -2.15
N ALA A 103 -8.93 -16.41 -2.01
CA ALA A 103 -9.19 -17.34 -3.12
C ALA A 103 -10.63 -17.26 -3.66
N GLU A 104 -11.60 -16.78 -2.89
CA GLU A 104 -12.99 -16.66 -3.30
C GLU A 104 -13.21 -15.38 -4.12
N THR A 105 -12.55 -14.30 -3.75
CA THR A 105 -12.72 -12.97 -4.35
C THR A 105 -11.69 -12.63 -5.44
N VAL A 106 -10.61 -13.40 -5.55
CA VAL A 106 -9.50 -13.12 -6.49
C VAL A 106 -9.95 -13.02 -7.95
N SER A 107 -11.02 -13.72 -8.34
CA SER A 107 -11.58 -13.67 -9.70
C SER A 107 -12.24 -12.33 -10.06
N GLU A 108 -12.50 -11.46 -9.08
CA GLU A 108 -13.04 -10.11 -9.30
C GLU A 108 -11.99 -9.11 -9.78
N PHE A 109 -10.72 -9.50 -9.85
CA PHE A 109 -9.59 -8.65 -10.17
C PHE A 109 -8.91 -9.11 -11.45
N ASP A 110 -8.83 -8.23 -12.44
CA ASP A 110 -8.02 -8.42 -13.65
C ASP A 110 -6.63 -7.82 -13.42
N PHE A 111 -5.69 -8.66 -13.00
CA PHE A 111 -4.32 -8.24 -12.72
C PHE A 111 -3.59 -7.74 -13.95
N SER A 112 -3.96 -8.17 -15.15
CA SER A 112 -3.35 -7.70 -16.39
C SER A 112 -3.73 -6.26 -16.76
N SER A 113 -4.80 -5.74 -16.17
CA SER A 113 -5.26 -4.35 -16.37
C SER A 113 -4.51 -3.33 -15.51
N TYR A 114 -3.69 -3.77 -14.55
CA TYR A 114 -2.94 -2.87 -13.67
C TYR A 114 -1.52 -2.63 -14.19
N ASP A 115 -1.11 -1.37 -14.25
CA ASP A 115 0.28 -0.99 -14.51
C ASP A 115 1.17 -1.21 -13.28
N TYR A 116 0.57 -1.21 -12.07
CA TYR A 116 1.29 -1.45 -10.82
C TYR A 116 0.35 -1.88 -9.68
N VAL A 117 0.85 -2.73 -8.78
CA VAL A 117 0.12 -3.19 -7.60
C VAL A 117 0.91 -2.86 -6.32
N LEU A 118 0.24 -2.22 -5.35
CA LEU A 118 0.76 -1.99 -4.01
C LEU A 118 0.08 -2.95 -3.02
N ASP A 119 0.87 -3.85 -2.46
CA ASP A 119 0.43 -4.81 -1.43
C ASP A 119 0.66 -4.22 -0.04
N CYS A 120 -0.41 -3.70 0.55
CA CYS A 120 -0.45 -3.17 1.92
C CYS A 120 -1.25 -4.08 2.88
N ILE A 121 -1.53 -5.31 2.48
CA ILE A 121 -2.23 -6.32 3.28
C ILE A 121 -1.33 -6.79 4.43
N ASP A 122 -1.91 -7.20 5.55
CA ASP A 122 -1.18 -7.76 6.69
C ASP A 122 -1.35 -9.29 6.87
N THR A 123 -2.22 -9.91 6.08
CA THR A 123 -2.50 -11.35 6.10
C THR A 123 -1.58 -12.10 5.14
N VAL A 124 -0.82 -13.07 5.67
CA VAL A 124 0.21 -13.81 4.90
C VAL A 124 -0.39 -14.56 3.70
N SER A 125 -1.52 -15.24 3.87
CA SER A 125 -2.18 -15.98 2.78
C SER A 125 -2.57 -15.08 1.61
N SER A 126 -3.18 -13.93 1.91
CA SER A 126 -3.58 -12.93 0.92
C SER A 126 -2.38 -12.31 0.21
N LYS A 127 -1.30 -11.97 0.95
CA LYS A 127 -0.04 -11.50 0.34
C LYS A 127 0.56 -12.52 -0.63
N LEU A 128 0.60 -13.79 -0.26
CA LEU A 128 1.12 -14.85 -1.11
C LEU A 128 0.29 -15.04 -2.38
N LEU A 129 -1.03 -14.98 -2.26
CA LEU A 129 -1.95 -15.04 -3.39
C LEU A 129 -1.74 -13.83 -4.33
N LEU A 130 -1.67 -12.62 -3.77
CA LEU A 130 -1.49 -11.39 -4.52
C LEU A 130 -0.16 -11.41 -5.32
N ILE A 131 0.94 -11.80 -4.67
CA ILE A 131 2.25 -11.94 -5.33
C ILE A 131 2.18 -12.96 -6.47
N ALA A 132 1.53 -14.12 -6.24
CA ALA A 132 1.39 -15.14 -7.28
C ALA A 132 0.60 -14.62 -8.48
N ARG A 133 -0.53 -13.94 -8.25
CA ARG A 133 -1.37 -13.40 -9.33
C ARG A 133 -0.68 -12.29 -10.13
N CYS A 134 0.00 -11.37 -9.46
CA CYS A 134 0.78 -10.34 -10.16
C CYS A 134 1.91 -10.94 -11.00
N ARG A 135 2.61 -11.95 -10.46
CA ARG A 135 3.64 -12.66 -11.21
C ARG A 135 3.08 -13.35 -12.45
N ASP A 136 1.96 -14.07 -12.31
CA ASP A 136 1.33 -14.82 -13.40
C ASP A 136 0.80 -13.86 -14.50
N ALA A 137 0.37 -12.65 -14.12
CA ALA A 137 -0.04 -11.59 -15.04
C ALA A 137 1.12 -10.76 -15.61
N GLY A 138 2.33 -10.89 -15.06
CA GLY A 138 3.46 -10.02 -15.41
C GLY A 138 3.36 -8.58 -14.86
N THR A 139 2.48 -8.34 -13.90
CA THR A 139 2.22 -7.02 -13.34
C THR A 139 3.23 -6.68 -12.25
N PRO A 140 3.89 -5.50 -12.31
CA PRO A 140 4.79 -5.04 -11.26
C PRO A 140 4.09 -4.97 -9.91
N LEU A 141 4.78 -5.43 -8.84
CA LEU A 141 4.26 -5.42 -7.48
C LEU A 141 5.32 -4.91 -6.50
N LEU A 142 4.89 -4.05 -5.57
CA LEU A 142 5.66 -3.64 -4.40
C LEU A 142 4.87 -4.00 -3.13
N ALA A 143 5.43 -4.87 -2.29
CA ALA A 143 4.78 -5.30 -1.06
C ALA A 143 5.35 -4.58 0.18
N CYS A 144 4.48 -4.09 1.06
CA CYS A 144 4.92 -3.60 2.37
C CYS A 144 5.01 -4.76 3.37
N LEU A 145 6.11 -4.79 4.10
CA LEU A 145 6.29 -5.71 5.22
C LEU A 145 5.94 -5.05 6.57
N GLY A 146 6.23 -5.70 7.68
CA GLY A 146 5.79 -5.23 9.00
C GLY A 146 6.33 -3.85 9.38
N THR A 147 5.42 -2.90 9.59
CA THR A 147 5.68 -1.52 10.07
C THR A 147 5.31 -1.34 11.55
N GLY A 148 4.69 -2.34 12.17
CA GLY A 148 4.35 -2.32 13.60
C GLY A 148 5.55 -2.50 14.51
N ASN A 149 5.42 -2.06 15.78
CA ASN A 149 6.44 -2.12 16.82
C ASN A 149 7.73 -1.38 16.48
N LYS A 150 7.62 -0.27 15.72
CA LYS A 150 8.73 0.54 15.21
C LYS A 150 8.45 2.02 15.39
N THR A 151 9.53 2.79 15.51
CA THR A 151 9.48 4.21 15.81
C THR A 151 10.32 5.07 14.89
N ASP A 152 11.21 4.49 14.08
CA ASP A 152 12.12 5.22 13.21
C ASP A 152 11.75 5.05 11.73
N PRO A 153 11.07 6.03 11.11
CA PRO A 153 10.72 5.98 9.69
C PRO A 153 11.94 6.15 8.77
N THR A 154 13.08 6.67 9.27
CA THR A 154 14.30 6.84 8.47
C THR A 154 14.99 5.51 8.15
N ARG A 155 14.60 4.45 8.84
CA ARG A 155 15.08 3.08 8.63
C ARG A 155 14.27 2.28 7.61
N LEU A 156 13.31 2.92 6.94
CA LEU A 156 12.58 2.30 5.84
C LEU A 156 13.47 2.16 4.60
N ARG A 157 13.37 1.01 3.94
CA ARG A 157 14.15 0.63 2.75
C ARG A 157 13.24 0.04 1.68
N VAL A 158 13.66 0.19 0.42
CA VAL A 158 13.09 -0.54 -0.73
C VAL A 158 14.14 -1.50 -1.25
N ASP A 159 13.89 -2.78 -1.14
CA ASP A 159 14.83 -3.82 -1.53
C ASP A 159 14.13 -5.04 -2.12
N ASP A 160 14.91 -5.99 -2.61
CA ASP A 160 14.43 -7.35 -2.83
C ASP A 160 14.18 -8.07 -1.49
N ILE A 161 13.14 -8.90 -1.42
CA ILE A 161 12.77 -9.64 -0.20
C ILE A 161 13.94 -10.45 0.38
N SER A 162 14.85 -10.95 -0.47
CA SER A 162 16.01 -11.75 -0.05
C SER A 162 17.00 -10.95 0.80
N LYS A 163 17.04 -9.62 0.67
CA LYS A 163 17.92 -8.72 1.42
C LYS A 163 17.37 -8.31 2.78
N THR A 164 16.12 -8.65 3.09
CA THR A 164 15.47 -8.24 4.33
C THR A 164 16.03 -8.98 5.54
N SER A 165 16.08 -8.32 6.69
CA SER A 165 16.50 -8.87 7.98
C SER A 165 15.52 -8.47 9.08
N VAL A 166 15.75 -8.88 10.31
CA VAL A 166 15.07 -8.55 11.58
C VAL A 166 13.52 -8.53 11.60
N CYS A 167 12.85 -8.34 10.46
CA CYS A 167 11.38 -8.28 10.37
C CYS A 167 10.76 -9.69 10.44
N PRO A 168 9.90 -10.00 11.44
CA PRO A 168 9.27 -11.33 11.56
C PRO A 168 8.41 -11.68 10.34
N LEU A 169 7.61 -10.74 9.82
CA LEU A 169 6.79 -10.96 8.63
C LEU A 169 7.65 -11.26 7.40
N ALA A 170 8.77 -10.54 7.21
CA ALA A 170 9.71 -10.81 6.13
C ALA A 170 10.27 -12.24 6.18
N ARG A 171 10.58 -12.72 7.38
CA ARG A 171 11.06 -14.10 7.58
C ARG A 171 10.04 -15.13 7.12
N VAL A 172 8.77 -14.94 7.50
CA VAL A 172 7.67 -15.82 7.08
C VAL A 172 7.51 -15.77 5.56
N MET A 173 7.42 -14.57 4.99
CA MET A 173 7.24 -14.37 3.56
C MET A 173 8.39 -14.99 2.74
N ARG A 174 9.66 -14.79 3.12
CA ARG A 174 10.79 -15.45 2.44
C ARG A 174 10.65 -16.97 2.42
N THR A 175 10.25 -17.56 3.53
CA THR A 175 10.09 -19.01 3.64
C THR A 175 8.96 -19.52 2.75
N GLU A 176 7.80 -18.88 2.83
CA GLU A 176 6.61 -19.31 2.10
C GLU A 176 6.70 -19.03 0.59
N CYS A 177 7.30 -17.92 0.19
CA CYS A 177 7.55 -17.62 -1.21
C CYS A 177 8.56 -18.60 -1.84
N ARG A 178 9.63 -18.94 -1.13
CA ARG A 178 10.60 -19.94 -1.60
C ARG A 178 9.97 -21.29 -1.86
N LYS A 179 9.09 -21.77 -0.96
CA LYS A 179 8.36 -23.04 -1.14
C LYS A 179 7.49 -23.04 -2.41
N ARG A 180 7.06 -21.85 -2.87
CA ARG A 180 6.20 -21.65 -4.05
C ARG A 180 6.99 -21.29 -5.31
N GLY A 181 8.32 -21.30 -5.26
CA GLY A 181 9.17 -21.02 -6.42
C GLY A 181 9.29 -19.56 -6.81
N PHE A 182 8.96 -18.63 -5.91
CA PHE A 182 9.20 -17.19 -6.11
C PHE A 182 9.95 -16.59 -4.92
N SER A 183 11.24 -16.46 -5.08
CA SER A 183 12.14 -15.98 -4.01
C SER A 183 12.57 -14.53 -4.14
N HIS A 184 12.17 -13.86 -5.23
CA HIS A 184 12.57 -12.50 -5.56
C HIS A 184 11.34 -11.65 -5.91
N TYR A 185 11.12 -10.58 -5.17
CA TYR A 185 10.16 -9.50 -5.44
C TYR A 185 10.49 -8.31 -4.55
N ARG A 186 10.02 -7.14 -4.95
CA ARG A 186 10.34 -5.88 -4.26
C ARG A 186 9.47 -5.67 -3.04
N VAL A 187 10.11 -5.14 -1.98
CA VAL A 187 9.43 -4.88 -0.71
C VAL A 187 9.86 -3.53 -0.12
N VAL A 188 8.92 -2.88 0.57
CA VAL A 188 9.21 -1.85 1.56
C VAL A 188 9.29 -2.53 2.92
N TRP A 189 10.39 -2.30 3.63
CA TRP A 189 10.66 -2.89 4.93
C TRP A 189 11.52 -1.95 5.78
N SER A 190 11.67 -2.24 7.06
CA SER A 190 12.55 -1.48 7.95
C SER A 190 13.57 -2.41 8.59
N ASP A 191 14.81 -1.96 8.65
CA ASP A 191 15.91 -2.64 9.35
C ASP A 191 15.94 -2.33 10.86
N GLU A 192 14.96 -1.59 11.37
CA GLU A 192 14.76 -1.37 12.80
C GLU A 192 14.37 -2.68 13.51
N ILE A 193 15.04 -2.98 14.61
CA ILE A 193 14.65 -4.10 15.48
C ILE A 193 13.30 -3.75 16.12
N PRO A 194 12.27 -4.59 15.96
CA PRO A 194 10.97 -4.30 16.57
C PRO A 194 11.07 -4.16 18.09
N LEU A 195 10.43 -3.15 18.65
CA LEU A 195 10.27 -2.99 20.08
C LEU A 195 9.33 -4.07 20.63
N THR A 196 9.49 -4.41 21.91
CA THR A 196 8.52 -5.23 22.64
C THR A 196 7.44 -4.29 23.19
N PRO A 197 6.21 -4.34 22.67
CA PRO A 197 5.14 -3.49 23.18
C PRO A 197 4.68 -3.96 24.56
N GLU A 198 4.06 -3.06 25.32
CA GLU A 198 3.28 -3.44 26.50
C GLU A 198 2.06 -4.27 26.07
N ALA A 199 1.44 -4.95 27.03
CA ALA A 199 0.24 -5.73 26.77
C ALA A 199 -0.87 -4.82 26.26
N ALA A 200 -1.58 -5.25 25.21
CA ALA A 200 -2.77 -4.53 24.75
C ALA A 200 -3.96 -4.82 25.67
N ASP A 201 -4.84 -3.82 25.82
CA ASP A 201 -6.12 -3.99 26.54
C ASP A 201 -7.15 -4.77 25.71
N GLU A 202 -6.86 -5.01 24.41
CA GLU A 202 -7.72 -5.71 23.47
C GLU A 202 -7.19 -7.12 23.18
N GLU A 203 -8.10 -8.06 22.94
CA GLU A 203 -7.72 -9.40 22.48
C GLU A 203 -7.34 -9.40 20.99
N PRO A 204 -6.30 -10.14 20.60
CA PRO A 204 -5.94 -10.29 19.20
C PRO A 204 -7.08 -10.94 18.39
N SER A 205 -7.27 -10.48 17.16
CA SER A 205 -8.21 -11.12 16.22
C SER A 205 -7.87 -12.61 16.03
N PRO A 206 -8.85 -13.48 15.72
CA PRO A 206 -8.62 -14.90 15.47
C PRO A 206 -7.45 -15.14 14.50
N GLY A 207 -6.54 -16.03 14.89
CA GLY A 207 -5.34 -16.37 14.10
C GLY A 207 -4.13 -15.46 14.32
N ARG A 208 -4.23 -14.38 15.08
CA ARG A 208 -3.10 -13.52 15.48
C ARG A 208 -2.64 -13.83 16.89
N ARG A 209 -1.31 -13.84 17.12
CA ARG A 209 -0.72 -14.09 18.43
C ARG A 209 -0.65 -12.83 19.33
N ALA A 210 -0.63 -11.66 18.73
CA ALA A 210 -0.56 -10.36 19.41
C ALA A 210 -1.03 -9.24 18.49
N ILE A 211 -1.49 -8.14 19.08
CA ILE A 211 -1.77 -6.88 18.37
C ILE A 211 -0.45 -6.10 18.30
N PRO A 212 0.07 -5.77 17.11
CA PRO A 212 1.27 -4.95 17.01
C PRO A 212 0.96 -3.51 17.42
N ALA A 213 1.81 -2.93 18.26
CA ALA A 213 1.78 -1.49 18.50
C ALA A 213 2.16 -0.72 17.22
N SER A 214 1.70 0.51 17.11
CA SER A 214 1.93 1.33 15.92
C SER A 214 1.95 2.81 16.24
N THR A 215 2.66 3.57 15.40
CA THR A 215 2.84 5.02 15.50
C THR A 215 2.22 5.75 14.31
N ALA A 216 2.02 7.07 14.46
CA ALA A 216 1.51 7.93 13.39
C ALA A 216 2.52 8.22 12.27
N PHE A 217 3.75 7.73 12.36
CA PHE A 217 4.82 8.11 11.42
C PHE A 217 5.41 6.93 10.65
N VAL A 218 5.64 5.74 11.23
CA VAL A 218 6.27 4.65 10.48
C VAL A 218 5.37 4.06 9.38
N PRO A 219 4.11 3.66 9.65
CA PRO A 219 3.23 3.16 8.59
C PRO A 219 2.92 4.19 7.51
N PRO A 220 2.59 5.47 7.83
CA PRO A 220 2.38 6.48 6.80
C PRO A 220 3.62 6.77 5.94
N ALA A 221 4.82 6.84 6.55
CA ALA A 221 6.06 7.02 5.81
C ALA A 221 6.32 5.84 4.85
N ALA A 222 6.01 4.60 5.26
CA ALA A 222 6.09 3.45 4.37
C ALA A 222 5.11 3.58 3.19
N GLY A 223 3.90 4.08 3.42
CA GLY A 223 2.92 4.35 2.36
C GLY A 223 3.41 5.40 1.35
N ILE A 224 4.00 6.50 1.84
CA ILE A 224 4.61 7.52 0.98
C ILE A 224 5.77 6.92 0.16
N LEU A 225 6.62 6.12 0.79
CA LEU A 225 7.75 5.46 0.11
C LEU A 225 7.27 4.48 -0.96
N MET A 226 6.20 3.73 -0.71
CA MET A 226 5.57 2.85 -1.70
C MET A 226 5.04 3.64 -2.90
N ALA A 227 4.25 4.68 -2.66
CA ALA A 227 3.70 5.52 -3.72
C ALA A 227 4.81 6.21 -4.53
N ARG A 228 5.82 6.77 -3.84
CA ARG A 228 7.01 7.35 -4.51
C ARG A 228 7.69 6.33 -5.41
N THR A 229 7.90 5.12 -4.93
CA THR A 229 8.57 4.06 -5.71
C THR A 229 7.74 3.70 -6.94
N CYS A 230 6.44 3.48 -6.78
CA CYS A 230 5.51 3.22 -7.89
C CYS A 230 5.55 4.34 -8.94
N VAL A 231 5.39 5.60 -8.52
CA VAL A 231 5.40 6.77 -9.43
C VAL A 231 6.71 6.86 -10.20
N VAL A 232 7.84 6.70 -9.54
CA VAL A 232 9.16 6.80 -10.20
C VAL A 232 9.36 5.66 -11.20
N GLU A 233 8.97 4.44 -10.87
CA GLU A 233 9.09 3.30 -11.78
C GLU A 233 8.15 3.41 -13.00
N LEU A 234 6.93 3.95 -12.81
CA LEU A 234 6.06 4.28 -13.94
C LEU A 234 6.64 5.34 -14.88
N LEU A 235 7.55 6.17 -14.37
CA LEU A 235 8.23 7.25 -15.12
C LEU A 235 9.62 6.87 -15.65
N GLU A 236 10.19 5.69 -15.29
CA GLU A 236 11.57 5.31 -15.66
C GLU A 236 11.82 5.27 -17.17
N GLU A 237 10.80 5.03 -17.99
CA GLU A 237 10.90 5.12 -19.46
C GLU A 237 11.00 6.57 -19.96
N ILE A 238 10.66 7.55 -19.13
CA ILE A 238 10.77 8.98 -19.42
C ILE A 238 12.02 9.49 -18.71
N LYS A 239 13.04 9.91 -19.47
CA LYS A 239 14.25 10.53 -18.91
C LYS A 239 13.85 11.75 -18.09
N ILE A 240 13.69 11.58 -16.77
CA ILE A 240 13.60 12.71 -15.84
C ILE A 240 14.91 13.48 -16.00
N LYS A 241 14.83 14.69 -16.56
CA LYS A 241 16.01 15.56 -16.71
C LYS A 241 16.47 15.92 -15.30
N HIS A 242 17.60 15.39 -14.87
CA HIS A 242 18.33 15.81 -13.67
C HIS A 242 19.13 17.08 -13.94
#